data_6d1e2f7021976368262478470442547e
#
_entry.id   6d1e2f7021976368262478470442547e
#
_cell.length_a   1.000
_cell.length_b   1.000
_cell.length_c   1.000
_cell.angle_alpha   90.00
_cell.angle_beta   90.00
_cell.angle_gamma   90.00
#
_symmetry.space_group_name_H-M   'P 1'
#
loop_
_entity.id
_entity.type
_entity.pdbx_description
1 polymer ?
#
loop_
_entity_poly.entity_id
_entity_poly.type
_entity_poly.pdbx_seq_one_letter_code
_entity_poly.pdbx_strand_id
1 'polypeptide(L)'
;MHIQPTFRVNQPSKTAGVGVSELLTAMQPAAVTFYPTDAVIYAQGEAAGPLYVVEFGTVRICRLTADGRRLISAFHTAGEVFGFEADPEHESFAESVDGAGVRVLRASRGEQPTGSMLMLALKSLARTQNHLMVLGRRTANERMAALILDLAERQGDDKLVFLPMQRYDIADYLGITFETVSRILRVLKDQGVIRLRSISEIEILDLAALQDMCD
;
A
#
# COMPACT_ATOMS: atom_id res chain seq x y z
N MET A 1 29.94 14.91 -8.26
CA MET A 1 28.68 15.27 -8.91
C MET A 1 27.57 14.60 -8.12
N HIS A 2 26.97 15.32 -7.13
CA HIS A 2 25.95 14.79 -6.24
C HIS A 2 24.62 14.80 -6.98
N ILE A 3 24.10 13.62 -7.32
CA ILE A 3 22.74 13.46 -7.83
C ILE A 3 21.84 13.46 -6.60
N GLN A 4 21.14 14.56 -6.36
CA GLN A 4 20.05 14.59 -5.36
C GLN A 4 18.90 13.74 -5.91
N PRO A 5 18.36 12.78 -5.13
CA PRO A 5 17.16 12.07 -5.54
C PRO A 5 15.98 13.07 -5.55
N THR A 6 15.41 13.28 -6.71
CA THR A 6 14.17 14.07 -6.86
C THR A 6 13.02 13.23 -6.34
N PHE A 7 12.63 13.45 -5.08
CA PHE A 7 11.39 12.89 -4.53
C PHE A 7 10.21 13.51 -5.27
N ARG A 8 9.55 12.75 -6.14
CA ARG A 8 8.21 13.12 -6.60
C ARG A 8 7.26 12.90 -5.42
N VAL A 9 6.84 13.99 -4.78
CA VAL A 9 5.74 13.97 -3.82
C VAL A 9 4.49 13.56 -4.60
N ASN A 10 4.05 12.32 -4.42
CA ASN A 10 2.79 11.86 -4.96
C ASN A 10 1.67 12.68 -4.29
N GLN A 11 0.88 13.40 -5.09
CA GLN A 11 -0.22 14.21 -4.54
C GLN A 11 -1.26 13.27 -3.92
N PRO A 12 -1.83 13.61 -2.75
CA PRO A 12 -2.83 12.77 -2.11
C PRO A 12 -4.03 12.56 -3.05
N SER A 13 -4.46 11.31 -3.19
CA SER A 13 -5.66 10.97 -3.94
C SER A 13 -6.86 11.73 -3.38
N LYS A 14 -7.69 12.31 -4.24
CA LYS A 14 -8.84 13.16 -3.86
C LYS A 14 -9.87 12.46 -2.94
N THR A 15 -9.83 11.14 -2.83
CA THR A 15 -10.75 10.33 -2.01
C THR A 15 -10.31 10.08 -0.56
N ALA A 16 -9.04 10.30 -0.21
CA ALA A 16 -8.52 10.06 1.15
C ALA A 16 -8.86 11.20 2.14
N GLY A 17 -9.31 12.36 1.66
CA GLY A 17 -9.26 13.60 2.42
C GLY A 17 -10.23 13.74 3.60
N VAL A 18 -11.47 13.27 3.52
CA VAL A 18 -12.51 13.69 4.48
C VAL A 18 -12.33 13.01 5.85
N GLY A 19 -12.20 11.69 5.92
CA GLY A 19 -12.09 10.99 7.21
C GLY A 19 -10.75 11.22 7.93
N VAL A 20 -9.66 11.40 7.19
CA VAL A 20 -8.31 11.67 7.76
C VAL A 20 -8.23 13.10 8.31
N SER A 21 -8.82 14.10 7.64
CA SER A 21 -8.87 15.47 8.14
C SER A 21 -9.63 15.59 9.46
N GLU A 22 -10.74 14.86 9.61
CA GLU A 22 -11.50 14.81 10.86
C GLU A 22 -10.70 14.13 11.98
N LEU A 23 -9.98 13.04 11.68
CA LEU A 23 -9.09 12.39 12.65
C LEU A 23 -7.96 13.30 13.09
N LEU A 24 -7.31 14.00 12.18
CA LEU A 24 -6.24 14.94 12.48
C LEU A 24 -6.75 16.10 13.36
N THR A 25 -8.03 16.43 13.28
CA THR A 25 -8.66 17.47 14.12
C THR A 25 -9.05 16.91 15.50
N ALA A 26 -9.49 15.66 15.57
CA ALA A 26 -9.95 15.02 16.81
C ALA A 26 -8.79 14.43 17.65
N MET A 27 -7.71 14.01 17.00
CA MET A 27 -6.54 13.42 17.66
C MET A 27 -5.39 14.44 17.69
N GLN A 28 -4.53 14.39 18.72
CA GLN A 28 -3.33 15.22 18.75
C GLN A 28 -2.29 14.69 17.76
N PRO A 29 -2.08 15.33 16.60
CA PRO A 29 -1.12 14.86 15.62
C PRO A 29 0.31 15.15 16.12
N ALA A 30 1.14 14.12 16.18
CA ALA A 30 2.57 14.28 16.37
C ALA A 30 3.22 14.90 15.12
N ALA A 31 4.46 15.31 15.22
CA ALA A 31 5.27 15.70 14.05
C ALA A 31 5.39 14.52 13.07
N VAL A 32 5.59 14.85 11.80
CA VAL A 32 5.89 13.83 10.78
C VAL A 32 7.29 13.28 11.03
N THR A 33 7.40 11.97 11.15
CA THR A 33 8.69 11.28 11.24
C THR A 33 9.04 10.68 9.89
N PHE A 34 10.25 10.93 9.42
CA PHE A 34 10.76 10.31 8.20
C PHE A 34 11.40 8.96 8.51
N TYR A 35 11.00 7.95 7.74
CA TYR A 35 11.55 6.60 7.77
C TYR A 35 12.25 6.34 6.44
N PRO A 36 13.57 6.05 6.43
CA PRO A 36 14.29 5.66 5.21
C PRO A 36 13.73 4.38 4.60
N THR A 37 14.14 4.07 3.37
CA THR A 37 13.81 2.81 2.70
C THR A 37 14.10 1.61 3.60
N ASP A 38 13.17 0.66 3.67
CA ASP A 38 13.22 -0.56 4.49
C ASP A 38 13.28 -0.34 6.02
N ALA A 39 13.10 0.90 6.50
CA ALA A 39 13.07 1.17 7.93
C ALA A 39 11.75 0.68 8.56
N VAL A 40 11.87 0.06 9.73
CA VAL A 40 10.74 -0.41 10.54
C VAL A 40 10.09 0.77 11.23
N ILE A 41 8.76 0.89 11.11
CA ILE A 41 7.92 1.87 11.80
C ILE A 41 7.43 1.30 13.14
N TYR A 42 6.96 0.07 13.11
CA TYR A 42 6.71 -0.77 14.27
C TYR A 42 6.95 -2.25 13.93
N ALA A 43 7.31 -3.04 14.92
CA ALA A 43 7.59 -4.47 14.78
C ALA A 43 6.44 -5.33 15.29
N GLN A 44 6.34 -6.55 14.77
CA GLN A 44 5.46 -7.59 15.29
C GLN A 44 5.81 -7.88 16.77
N GLY A 45 4.80 -7.92 17.65
CA GLY A 45 4.95 -8.11 19.10
C GLY A 45 5.19 -6.82 19.88
N GLU A 46 5.39 -5.66 19.23
CA GLU A 46 5.41 -4.39 19.95
C GLU A 46 4.00 -3.96 20.39
N ALA A 47 3.94 -3.13 21.43
CA ALA A 47 2.67 -2.65 21.97
C ALA A 47 1.93 -1.82 20.92
N ALA A 48 0.71 -2.24 20.58
CA ALA A 48 -0.22 -1.52 19.71
C ALA A 48 -0.91 -0.37 20.47
N GLY A 49 -1.61 0.48 19.73
CA GLY A 49 -2.44 1.55 20.31
C GLY A 49 -2.52 2.80 19.46
N PRO A 50 -1.42 3.39 18.97
CA PRO A 50 -1.52 4.53 18.07
C PRO A 50 -1.96 4.09 16.68
N LEU A 51 -2.67 4.98 15.97
CA LEU A 51 -2.84 4.91 14.52
C LEU A 51 -1.75 5.73 13.83
N TYR A 52 -1.54 5.44 12.57
CA TYR A 52 -0.51 6.07 11.76
C TYR A 52 -1.11 6.58 10.45
N VAL A 53 -0.68 7.77 10.00
CA VAL A 53 -1.04 8.34 8.69
C VAL A 53 0.21 8.43 7.85
N VAL A 54 0.14 7.95 6.62
CA VAL A 54 1.19 8.19 5.62
C VAL A 54 1.01 9.59 5.07
N GLU A 55 1.99 10.47 5.29
CA GLU A 55 1.99 11.83 4.74
C GLU A 55 2.58 11.86 3.32
N PHE A 56 3.61 11.06 3.08
CA PHE A 56 4.21 10.84 1.76
C PHE A 56 4.96 9.50 1.74
N GLY A 57 5.25 8.99 0.55
CA GLY A 57 5.89 7.70 0.36
C GLY A 57 4.91 6.54 0.52
N THR A 58 5.45 5.35 0.77
CA THR A 58 4.68 4.11 0.86
C THR A 58 5.13 3.27 2.04
N VAL A 59 4.16 2.70 2.75
CA VAL A 59 4.36 1.77 3.86
C VAL A 59 3.80 0.41 3.47
N ARG A 60 4.55 -0.67 3.72
CA ARG A 60 4.07 -2.06 3.61
C ARG A 60 3.79 -2.63 4.98
N ILE A 61 2.71 -3.40 5.06
CA ILE A 61 2.39 -4.23 6.23
C ILE A 61 2.75 -5.66 5.89
N CYS A 62 3.64 -6.26 6.67
CA CYS A 62 4.13 -7.60 6.40
C CYS A 62 4.25 -8.43 7.66
N ARG A 63 4.18 -9.76 7.49
CA ARG A 63 4.36 -10.76 8.54
C ARG A 63 5.42 -11.75 8.09
N LEU A 64 6.27 -12.16 9.01
CA LEU A 64 7.15 -13.30 8.82
C LEU A 64 6.45 -14.58 9.29
N THR A 65 6.38 -15.57 8.41
CA THR A 65 5.89 -16.90 8.75
C THR A 65 6.95 -17.69 9.48
N ALA A 66 6.55 -18.78 10.17
CA ALA A 66 7.47 -19.63 10.95
C ALA A 66 8.61 -20.25 10.10
N ASP A 67 8.39 -20.39 8.78
CA ASP A 67 9.38 -20.88 7.82
C ASP A 67 10.26 -19.75 7.23
N GLY A 68 10.13 -18.53 7.77
CA GLY A 68 10.93 -17.36 7.39
C GLY A 68 10.48 -16.65 6.11
N ARG A 69 9.35 -17.04 5.50
CA ARG A 69 8.80 -16.31 4.35
C ARG A 69 8.15 -15.03 4.80
N ARG A 70 8.34 -13.97 4.02
CA ARG A 70 7.64 -12.69 4.19
C ARG A 70 6.33 -12.73 3.40
N LEU A 71 5.24 -12.38 4.05
CA LEU A 71 3.94 -12.15 3.43
C LEU A 71 3.58 -10.68 3.60
N ILE A 72 3.26 -10.01 2.51
CA ILE A 72 2.78 -8.62 2.54
C ILE A 72 1.25 -8.66 2.45
N SER A 73 0.59 -8.04 3.42
CA SER A 73 -0.88 -7.99 3.48
C SER A 73 -1.45 -6.68 2.94
N ALA A 74 -0.68 -5.58 2.98
CA ALA A 74 -1.15 -4.29 2.50
C ALA A 74 0.02 -3.36 2.11
N PHE A 75 -0.30 -2.41 1.22
CA PHE A 75 0.48 -1.21 0.97
C PHE A 75 -0.38 0.01 1.27
N HIS A 76 0.18 0.92 2.06
CA HIS A 76 -0.44 2.20 2.39
C HIS A 76 0.34 3.32 1.74
N THR A 77 -0.38 4.20 1.03
CA THR A 77 0.17 5.36 0.32
C THR A 77 -0.26 6.66 1.01
N ALA A 78 0.22 7.80 0.53
CA ALA A 78 -0.09 9.11 1.10
C ALA A 78 -1.59 9.34 1.33
N GLY A 79 -1.95 9.81 2.52
CA GLY A 79 -3.32 10.02 2.97
C GLY A 79 -4.03 8.79 3.54
N GLU A 80 -3.36 7.64 3.64
CA GLU A 80 -3.96 6.42 4.19
C GLU A 80 -3.55 6.19 5.64
N VAL A 81 -4.47 5.58 6.41
CA VAL A 81 -4.31 5.27 7.83
C VAL A 81 -4.06 3.78 8.00
N PHE A 82 -3.13 3.42 8.90
CA PHE A 82 -2.83 2.05 9.27
C PHE A 82 -2.58 1.92 10.78
N GLY A 83 -2.33 0.69 11.27
CA GLY A 83 -2.12 0.40 12.68
C GLY A 83 -3.40 0.04 13.44
N PHE A 84 -4.49 -0.33 12.71
CA PHE A 84 -5.68 -0.89 13.34
C PHE A 84 -5.38 -2.30 13.84
N GLU A 85 -5.36 -2.48 15.14
CA GLU A 85 -5.16 -3.78 15.80
C GLU A 85 -6.33 -4.07 16.73
N ALA A 86 -6.71 -5.33 16.83
CA ALA A 86 -7.71 -5.81 17.79
C ALA A 86 -7.06 -6.16 19.12
N ASP A 87 -5.81 -6.59 19.07
CA ASP A 87 -5.02 -7.03 20.21
C ASP A 87 -4.08 -5.93 20.73
N PRO A 88 -3.57 -6.05 21.96
CA PRO A 88 -2.68 -5.06 22.56
C PRO A 88 -1.28 -5.02 21.93
N GLU A 89 -0.95 -5.95 21.04
CA GLU A 89 0.32 -6.04 20.33
C GLU A 89 0.11 -6.03 18.81
N HIS A 90 1.08 -5.49 18.08
CA HIS A 90 1.07 -5.53 16.62
C HIS A 90 1.27 -6.97 16.12
N GLU A 91 0.37 -7.46 15.30
CA GLU A 91 0.48 -8.76 14.66
C GLU A 91 1.42 -8.81 13.45
N SER A 92 1.83 -7.64 12.96
CA SER A 92 2.62 -7.47 11.73
C SER A 92 3.69 -6.41 11.92
N PHE A 93 4.66 -6.39 11.01
CA PHE A 93 5.58 -5.28 10.84
C PHE A 93 4.94 -4.21 9.95
N ALA A 94 5.23 -2.94 10.23
CA ALA A 94 5.05 -1.85 9.26
C ALA A 94 6.42 -1.31 8.88
N GLU A 95 6.70 -1.26 7.58
CA GLU A 95 7.99 -0.84 7.05
C GLU A 95 7.83 0.16 5.93
N SER A 96 8.74 1.13 5.86
CA SER A 96 8.84 2.05 4.73
C SER A 96 9.35 1.33 3.49
N VAL A 97 8.72 1.56 2.32
CA VAL A 97 9.12 0.92 1.05
C VAL A 97 10.21 1.72 0.34
N ASP A 98 9.95 3.00 0.10
CA ASP A 98 10.76 3.88 -0.75
C ASP A 98 11.21 5.17 -0.03
N GLY A 99 11.06 5.19 1.29
CA GLY A 99 11.17 6.38 2.14
C GLY A 99 9.80 6.99 2.39
N ALA A 100 9.33 6.98 3.65
CA ALA A 100 8.00 7.43 4.01
C ALA A 100 8.02 8.46 5.14
N GLY A 101 7.19 9.48 5.02
CA GLY A 101 6.82 10.37 6.12
C GLY A 101 5.56 9.86 6.79
N VAL A 102 5.65 9.57 8.08
CA VAL A 102 4.53 9.00 8.85
C VAL A 102 4.24 9.88 10.05
N ARG A 103 2.96 10.14 10.29
CA ARG A 103 2.46 10.85 11.46
C ARG A 103 1.75 9.88 12.40
N VAL A 104 2.12 9.93 13.68
CA VAL A 104 1.48 9.13 14.72
C VAL A 104 0.25 9.87 15.22
N LEU A 105 -0.87 9.16 15.30
CA LEU A 105 -2.13 9.64 15.87
C LEU A 105 -2.39 8.90 17.18
N ARG A 106 -2.49 9.64 18.28
CA ARG A 106 -2.80 9.07 19.58
C ARG A 106 -4.17 9.55 20.05
N ALA A 107 -5.02 8.61 20.44
CA ALA A 107 -6.29 8.95 21.07
C ALA A 107 -6.01 9.67 22.40
N SER A 108 -6.74 10.74 22.66
CA SER A 108 -6.73 11.37 23.99
C SER A 108 -7.33 10.40 24.99
N ARG A 109 -6.82 10.39 26.25
CA ARG A 109 -7.33 9.49 27.29
C ARG A 109 -8.82 9.74 27.49
N GLY A 110 -9.63 8.70 27.30
CA GLY A 110 -11.08 8.71 27.50
C GLY A 110 -11.92 9.08 26.27
N GLU A 111 -11.32 9.37 25.12
CA GLU A 111 -12.06 9.52 23.87
C GLU A 111 -12.49 8.15 23.33
N GLN A 112 -13.80 8.07 23.03
CA GLN A 112 -14.35 6.91 22.33
C GLN A 112 -14.03 7.00 20.83
N PRO A 113 -13.95 5.84 20.13
CA PRO A 113 -13.79 5.82 18.69
C PRO A 113 -14.83 6.70 18.01
N THR A 114 -14.38 7.65 17.20
CA THR A 114 -15.29 8.52 16.44
C THR A 114 -15.85 7.76 15.24
N GLY A 115 -16.98 8.25 14.69
CA GLY A 115 -17.55 7.71 13.45
C GLY A 115 -16.51 7.67 12.30
N SER A 116 -15.62 8.65 12.26
CA SER A 116 -14.51 8.72 11.29
C SER A 116 -13.51 7.58 11.45
N MET A 117 -13.15 7.19 12.69
CA MET A 117 -12.30 6.03 12.95
C MET A 117 -12.94 4.74 12.48
N LEU A 118 -14.24 4.56 12.76
CA LEU A 118 -14.99 3.39 12.30
C LEU A 118 -14.99 3.31 10.76
N MET A 119 -15.25 4.43 10.08
CA MET A 119 -15.23 4.47 8.61
C MET A 119 -13.86 4.14 8.03
N LEU A 120 -12.77 4.57 8.66
CA LEU A 120 -11.41 4.23 8.21
C LEU A 120 -11.07 2.76 8.47
N ALA A 121 -11.50 2.20 9.61
CA ALA A 121 -11.35 0.78 9.89
C ALA A 121 -12.14 -0.07 8.88
N LEU A 122 -13.38 0.31 8.54
CA LEU A 122 -14.19 -0.36 7.51
C LEU A 122 -13.53 -0.27 6.11
N LYS A 123 -12.93 0.87 5.76
CA LYS A 123 -12.16 1.01 4.51
C LYS A 123 -10.93 0.08 4.50
N SER A 124 -10.22 -0.01 5.64
CA SER A 124 -9.09 -0.94 5.78
C SER A 124 -9.54 -2.39 5.63
N LEU A 125 -10.66 -2.76 6.26
CA LEU A 125 -11.26 -4.10 6.13
C LEU A 125 -11.65 -4.41 4.68
N ALA A 126 -12.31 -3.48 3.99
CA ALA A 126 -12.71 -3.66 2.58
C ALA A 126 -11.48 -3.89 1.68
N ARG A 127 -10.37 -3.17 1.91
CA ARG A 127 -9.12 -3.41 1.17
C ARG A 127 -8.54 -4.79 1.43
N THR A 128 -8.55 -5.24 2.69
CA THR A 128 -8.10 -6.59 3.02
C THR A 128 -8.96 -7.65 2.33
N GLN A 129 -10.27 -7.46 2.30
CA GLN A 129 -11.19 -8.34 1.57
C GLN A 129 -10.91 -8.33 0.06
N ASN A 130 -10.68 -7.17 -0.56
CA ASN A 130 -10.30 -7.07 -1.96
C ASN A 130 -8.98 -7.80 -2.23
N HIS A 131 -7.98 -7.67 -1.35
CA HIS A 131 -6.72 -8.41 -1.49
C HIS A 131 -6.93 -9.92 -1.41
N LEU A 132 -7.80 -10.41 -0.52
CA LEU A 132 -8.16 -11.83 -0.48
C LEU A 132 -8.80 -12.29 -1.81
N MET A 133 -9.64 -11.47 -2.44
CA MET A 133 -10.21 -11.76 -3.75
C MET A 133 -9.13 -11.80 -4.84
N VAL A 134 -8.12 -10.93 -4.77
CA VAL A 134 -6.97 -10.98 -5.68
C VAL A 134 -6.18 -12.27 -5.50
N LEU A 135 -5.87 -12.66 -4.26
CA LEU A 135 -5.17 -13.93 -3.97
C LEU A 135 -5.97 -15.16 -4.37
N GLY A 136 -7.31 -15.09 -4.33
CA GLY A 136 -8.22 -16.16 -4.78
C GLY A 136 -8.28 -16.34 -6.29
N ARG A 137 -7.73 -15.45 -7.09
CA ARG A 137 -7.71 -15.57 -8.56
C ARG A 137 -6.89 -16.76 -9.02
N ARG A 138 -7.31 -17.39 -10.13
CA ARG A 138 -6.77 -18.67 -10.58
C ARG A 138 -5.34 -18.56 -11.08
N THR A 139 -5.01 -17.50 -11.78
CA THR A 139 -3.71 -17.33 -12.43
C THR A 139 -2.92 -16.15 -11.88
N ALA A 140 -1.61 -16.21 -12.00
CA ALA A 140 -0.72 -15.11 -11.63
C ALA A 140 -0.92 -13.87 -12.54
N ASN A 141 -1.35 -14.07 -13.80
CA ASN A 141 -1.66 -12.97 -14.72
C ASN A 141 -2.87 -12.17 -14.22
N GLU A 142 -3.95 -12.86 -13.83
CA GLU A 142 -5.16 -12.24 -13.25
C GLU A 142 -4.81 -11.44 -11.96
N ARG A 143 -3.97 -12.01 -11.09
CA ARG A 143 -3.51 -11.33 -9.86
C ARG A 143 -2.74 -10.05 -10.18
N MET A 144 -1.85 -10.10 -11.17
CA MET A 144 -1.06 -8.93 -11.59
C MET A 144 -1.94 -7.87 -12.24
N ALA A 145 -2.86 -8.24 -13.11
CA ALA A 145 -3.81 -7.32 -13.74
C ALA A 145 -4.66 -6.62 -12.67
N ALA A 146 -5.19 -7.36 -11.70
CA ALA A 146 -5.95 -6.82 -10.58
C ALA A 146 -5.14 -5.84 -9.73
N LEU A 147 -3.86 -6.11 -9.45
CA LEU A 147 -2.99 -5.18 -8.75
C LEU A 147 -2.79 -3.87 -9.53
N ILE A 148 -2.55 -3.95 -10.85
CA ILE A 148 -2.36 -2.76 -11.69
C ILE A 148 -3.64 -1.91 -11.70
N LEU A 149 -4.81 -2.54 -11.82
CA LEU A 149 -6.10 -1.86 -11.80
C LEU A 149 -6.39 -1.21 -10.43
N ASP A 150 -6.12 -1.91 -9.31
CA ASP A 150 -6.27 -1.35 -7.95
C ASP A 150 -5.39 -0.11 -7.77
N LEU A 151 -4.14 -0.16 -8.23
CA LEU A 151 -3.23 0.97 -8.14
C LEU A 151 -3.68 2.14 -9.04
N ALA A 152 -4.19 1.87 -10.24
CA ALA A 152 -4.74 2.88 -11.15
C ALA A 152 -5.91 3.62 -10.48
N GLU A 153 -6.88 2.87 -9.93
CA GLU A 153 -8.04 3.42 -9.23
C GLU A 153 -7.61 4.26 -8.02
N ARG A 154 -6.70 3.76 -7.18
CA ARG A 154 -6.21 4.46 -5.99
C ARG A 154 -5.45 5.75 -6.32
N GLN A 155 -4.74 5.78 -7.44
CA GLN A 155 -4.00 6.95 -7.92
C GLN A 155 -4.90 7.91 -8.73
N GLY A 156 -6.08 7.46 -9.15
CA GLY A 156 -7.02 8.23 -9.95
C GLY A 156 -6.48 8.53 -11.36
N ASP A 157 -5.65 7.63 -11.90
CA ASP A 157 -5.07 7.74 -13.24
C ASP A 157 -5.15 6.37 -13.94
N ASP A 158 -6.03 6.26 -14.93
CA ASP A 158 -6.25 5.03 -15.69
C ASP A 158 -5.18 4.78 -16.78
N LYS A 159 -4.24 5.71 -16.95
CA LYS A 159 -3.21 5.63 -17.99
C LYS A 159 -1.82 5.44 -17.44
N LEU A 160 -1.48 6.10 -16.34
CA LEU A 160 -0.15 6.05 -15.77
C LEU A 160 -0.23 5.58 -14.32
N VAL A 161 0.34 4.42 -14.07
CA VAL A 161 0.37 3.79 -12.74
C VAL A 161 1.78 3.81 -12.20
N PHE A 162 1.96 4.39 -11.04
CA PHE A 162 3.19 4.32 -10.28
C PHE A 162 3.19 3.08 -9.38
N LEU A 163 4.26 2.27 -9.48
CA LEU A 163 4.53 1.11 -8.61
C LEU A 163 5.54 1.54 -7.54
N PRO A 164 5.12 1.89 -6.34
CA PRO A 164 6.05 2.31 -5.29
C PRO A 164 6.88 1.16 -4.74
N MET A 165 6.41 -0.08 -4.92
CA MET A 165 7.01 -1.29 -4.39
C MET A 165 7.94 -1.96 -5.42
N GLN A 166 8.95 -2.65 -4.93
CA GLN A 166 9.85 -3.47 -5.75
C GLN A 166 9.17 -4.76 -6.20
N ARG A 167 9.72 -5.41 -7.22
CA ARG A 167 9.16 -6.67 -7.75
C ARG A 167 9.15 -7.81 -6.73
N TYR A 168 10.06 -7.82 -5.78
CA TYR A 168 10.03 -8.76 -4.66
C TYR A 168 8.82 -8.53 -3.75
N ASP A 169 8.51 -7.27 -3.45
CA ASP A 169 7.33 -6.92 -2.67
C ASP A 169 6.03 -7.28 -3.41
N ILE A 170 5.99 -7.07 -4.74
CA ILE A 170 4.85 -7.51 -5.57
C ILE A 170 4.71 -9.03 -5.51
N ALA A 171 5.81 -9.76 -5.56
CA ALA A 171 5.81 -11.22 -5.48
C ALA A 171 5.25 -11.70 -4.13
N ASP A 172 5.74 -11.13 -3.01
CA ASP A 172 5.28 -11.44 -1.66
C ASP A 172 3.80 -11.06 -1.45
N TYR A 173 3.34 -9.96 -2.06
CA TYR A 173 1.96 -9.48 -1.99
C TYR A 173 0.98 -10.36 -2.79
N LEU A 174 1.39 -10.84 -3.97
CA LEU A 174 0.56 -11.66 -4.85
C LEU A 174 0.69 -13.17 -4.62
N GLY A 175 1.60 -13.60 -3.72
CA GLY A 175 1.87 -15.01 -3.46
C GLY A 175 2.44 -15.74 -4.69
N ILE A 176 3.34 -15.09 -5.44
CA ILE A 176 4.02 -15.63 -6.62
C ILE A 176 5.52 -15.39 -6.53
N THR A 177 6.31 -15.91 -7.48
CA THR A 177 7.75 -15.68 -7.46
C THR A 177 8.14 -14.39 -8.19
N PHE A 178 9.30 -13.83 -7.84
CA PHE A 178 9.89 -12.66 -8.52
C PHE A 178 10.04 -12.86 -10.03
N GLU A 179 10.47 -14.06 -10.45
CA GLU A 179 10.61 -14.43 -11.84
C GLU A 179 9.25 -14.40 -12.55
N THR A 180 8.20 -14.86 -11.86
CA THR A 180 6.83 -14.83 -12.37
C THR A 180 6.35 -13.39 -12.57
N VAL A 181 6.57 -12.49 -11.60
CA VAL A 181 6.28 -11.05 -11.74
C VAL A 181 6.96 -10.48 -12.97
N SER A 182 8.26 -10.72 -13.10
CA SER A 182 9.06 -10.22 -14.21
C SER A 182 8.61 -10.75 -15.57
N ARG A 183 8.23 -12.03 -15.64
CA ARG A 183 7.70 -12.67 -16.85
C ARG A 183 6.34 -12.10 -17.24
N ILE A 184 5.43 -11.91 -16.28
CA ILE A 184 4.09 -11.37 -16.56
C ILE A 184 4.20 -9.94 -17.09
N LEU A 185 4.97 -9.07 -16.46
CA LEU A 185 5.17 -7.71 -16.94
C LEU A 185 5.75 -7.67 -18.37
N ARG A 186 6.65 -8.62 -18.70
CA ARG A 186 7.17 -8.74 -20.07
C ARG A 186 6.07 -9.17 -21.03
N VAL A 187 5.27 -10.17 -20.68
CA VAL A 187 4.18 -10.68 -21.54
C VAL A 187 3.16 -9.56 -21.81
N LEU A 188 2.71 -8.84 -20.77
CA LEU A 188 1.78 -7.72 -20.92
C LEU A 188 2.35 -6.60 -21.82
N LYS A 189 3.65 -6.34 -21.71
CA LYS A 189 4.35 -5.38 -22.59
C LYS A 189 4.40 -5.88 -24.03
N ASP A 190 4.77 -7.14 -24.25
CA ASP A 190 4.92 -7.73 -25.60
C ASP A 190 3.57 -7.85 -26.30
N GLN A 191 2.48 -8.02 -25.55
CA GLN A 191 1.09 -7.99 -26.03
C GLN A 191 0.56 -6.56 -26.29
N GLY A 192 1.31 -5.53 -25.92
CA GLY A 192 0.88 -4.12 -26.09
C GLY A 192 -0.18 -3.68 -25.09
N VAL A 193 -0.45 -4.44 -24.03
CA VAL A 193 -1.41 -4.08 -22.99
C VAL A 193 -0.86 -2.98 -22.09
N ILE A 194 0.44 -3.04 -21.79
CA ILE A 194 1.15 -2.03 -21.01
C ILE A 194 2.44 -1.60 -21.68
N ARG A 195 2.96 -0.44 -21.25
CA ARG A 195 4.33 0.01 -21.52
C ARG A 195 5.05 0.27 -20.20
N LEU A 196 6.24 -0.31 -20.03
CA LEU A 196 7.11 -0.01 -18.89
C LEU A 196 7.90 1.27 -19.21
N ARG A 197 7.57 2.38 -18.58
CA ARG A 197 8.28 3.67 -18.74
C ARG A 197 9.54 3.72 -17.89
N SER A 198 9.49 3.08 -16.72
CA SER A 198 10.63 2.90 -15.81
C SER A 198 10.47 1.61 -15.01
N ILE A 199 11.30 1.41 -13.99
CA ILE A 199 11.18 0.29 -13.04
C ILE A 199 9.90 0.42 -12.20
N SER A 200 9.46 1.66 -11.94
CA SER A 200 8.34 2.02 -11.07
C SER A 200 7.17 2.70 -11.80
N GLU A 201 7.18 2.79 -13.13
CA GLU A 201 6.09 3.42 -13.88
C GLU A 201 5.59 2.51 -15.00
N ILE A 202 4.28 2.28 -14.99
CA ILE A 202 3.55 1.51 -16.01
C ILE A 202 2.58 2.46 -16.71
N GLU A 203 2.64 2.50 -18.03
CA GLU A 203 1.59 3.11 -18.85
C GLU A 203 0.64 2.02 -19.33
N ILE A 204 -0.65 2.14 -19.03
CA ILE A 204 -1.71 1.26 -19.50
C ILE A 204 -2.06 1.71 -20.93
N LEU A 205 -1.89 0.82 -21.90
CA LEU A 205 -2.20 1.05 -23.30
C LEU A 205 -3.58 0.50 -23.68
N ASP A 206 -3.98 -0.60 -23.03
CA ASP A 206 -5.27 -1.26 -23.23
C ASP A 206 -5.89 -1.62 -21.86
N LEU A 207 -6.75 -0.71 -21.38
CA LEU A 207 -7.45 -0.88 -20.10
C LEU A 207 -8.47 -2.02 -20.17
N ALA A 208 -9.15 -2.18 -21.32
CA ALA A 208 -10.16 -3.22 -21.49
C ALA A 208 -9.52 -4.62 -21.41
N ALA A 209 -8.37 -4.82 -22.08
CA ALA A 209 -7.64 -6.09 -21.98
C ALA A 209 -7.20 -6.41 -20.54
N LEU A 210 -6.82 -5.44 -19.72
CA LEU A 210 -6.52 -5.65 -18.30
C LEU A 210 -7.77 -6.04 -17.50
N GLN A 211 -8.91 -5.42 -17.79
CA GLN A 211 -10.18 -5.72 -17.14
C GLN A 211 -10.67 -7.13 -17.50
N ASP A 212 -10.62 -7.49 -18.79
CA ASP A 212 -10.99 -8.82 -19.28
C ASP A 212 -10.14 -9.96 -18.65
N MET A 213 -8.88 -9.67 -18.27
CA MET A 213 -8.06 -10.62 -17.53
C MET A 213 -8.57 -10.87 -16.11
N CYS A 214 -9.41 -9.97 -15.60
CA CYS A 214 -9.92 -10.02 -14.23
C CYS A 214 -11.31 -10.68 -14.14
N ASP A 215 -11.99 -10.95 -15.24
CA ASP A 215 -13.30 -11.60 -15.31
C ASP A 215 -13.14 -13.13 -15.47
#